data_b1501cb2a71f96fe249e80742846cde5
#
_entry.id   b1501cb2a71f96fe249e80742846cde5
#
_cell.length_a   1.000
_cell.length_b   1.000
_cell.length_c   1.000
_cell.angle_alpha   90.00
_cell.angle_beta   90.00
_cell.angle_gamma   90.00
#
_symmetry.space_group_name_H-M   'P 1'
#
loop_
_entity.id
_entity.type
_entity.pdbx_description
1 polymer ?
#
loop_
_entity_poly.entity_id
_entity_poly.type
_entity_poly.pdbx_seq_one_letter_code
_entity_poly.pdbx_strand_id
1 'polypeptide(L)'
;MGKLPHQLAGKMLLGFAFAAQAPATFGQPADLGALTLLQAEQLLRSRNRELQAARRTLETAQANTLSAGARPNPTLSLGVGAINPSAGVGSGPWRDRTVDGSIRIDQVVERGDRRELRVASARSLEAASAEDFSDTFRLQRLALRAAYYDLLLAQDKVDIARDTTSLFEVSLRAAELRLKAGDIARADVSRLRVDALRAQNEARAAEADRRRAQLALAYLIGAEARASDIRAADPWPSPAVLDAYGVADELIERRPDVRAAKSRVEGAQKARELARSLRTRDLTVGAQFDHYPLGTGANTNTFGSGNSYGVFMSIPLFARYYYEGEIQGSEVAYNAALEALDKVRAQARAELSRTLSDLQAAAERLRRYDESLLVEAKKAADSVEFAYKNGAIGVMDLLDARRTLRTIQIDSATSRNDYSKALAAWEAGTQRFGSEEQ
;
A
#
# COMPACT_ATOMS: atom_id res chain seq x y z
N MET A 1 -57.09 -52.15 -26.49
CA MET A 1 -57.95 -51.53 -25.49
C MET A 1 -57.14 -51.42 -24.21
N GLY A 2 -56.80 -50.31 -23.81
CA GLY A 2 -57.11 -49.34 -22.84
C GLY A 2 -55.96 -48.37 -22.57
N LYS A 3 -56.19 -47.19 -22.96
CA LYS A 3 -55.96 -45.86 -22.49
C LYS A 3 -54.83 -45.60 -21.44
N LEU A 4 -53.89 -44.69 -21.86
CA LEU A 4 -53.13 -43.79 -21.03
C LEU A 4 -54.03 -42.87 -20.19
N PRO A 5 -53.52 -42.28 -19.12
CA PRO A 5 -53.63 -40.81 -19.03
C PRO A 5 -52.35 -40.06 -18.78
N HIS A 6 -52.28 -38.91 -19.48
CA HIS A 6 -51.45 -37.74 -19.20
C HIS A 6 -51.76 -37.14 -17.84
N GLN A 7 -50.75 -36.50 -17.27
CA GLN A 7 -50.73 -35.27 -16.46
C GLN A 7 -49.54 -35.34 -15.49
N LEU A 8 -48.73 -34.37 -15.18
CA LEU A 8 -48.84 -32.92 -15.17
C LEU A 8 -47.39 -32.36 -15.14
N ALA A 9 -47.08 -31.51 -16.06
CA ALA A 9 -45.88 -30.69 -16.01
C ALA A 9 -46.16 -29.50 -15.08
N GLY A 10 -45.64 -29.57 -13.86
CA GLY A 10 -45.62 -28.44 -12.94
C GLY A 10 -44.50 -27.49 -13.25
N LYS A 11 -44.81 -26.36 -13.88
CA LYS A 11 -43.89 -25.23 -14.04
C LYS A 11 -43.70 -24.57 -12.66
N MET A 12 -42.54 -24.77 -12.05
CA MET A 12 -42.12 -24.03 -10.89
C MET A 12 -41.50 -22.71 -11.37
N LEU A 13 -42.31 -21.66 -11.36
CA LEU A 13 -41.84 -20.27 -11.54
C LEU A 13 -41.10 -19.86 -10.27
N LEU A 14 -39.78 -19.93 -10.31
CA LEU A 14 -38.92 -19.24 -9.34
C LEU A 14 -39.00 -17.73 -9.62
N GLY A 15 -39.82 -17.03 -8.83
CA GLY A 15 -39.81 -15.57 -8.80
C GLY A 15 -38.48 -15.07 -8.26
N PHE A 16 -37.65 -14.53 -9.13
CA PHE A 16 -36.50 -13.70 -8.71
C PHE A 16 -37.05 -12.41 -8.11
N ALA A 17 -37.08 -12.33 -6.79
CA ALA A 17 -37.25 -11.05 -6.11
C ALA A 17 -36.00 -10.21 -6.38
N PHE A 18 -36.13 -9.24 -7.27
CA PHE A 18 -35.16 -8.15 -7.44
C PHE A 18 -35.22 -7.33 -6.15
N ALA A 19 -34.35 -7.62 -5.21
CA ALA A 19 -34.09 -6.73 -4.09
C ALA A 19 -33.49 -5.44 -4.71
N ALA A 20 -34.30 -4.38 -4.75
CA ALA A 20 -33.83 -3.06 -5.06
C ALA A 20 -32.71 -2.71 -4.07
N GLN A 21 -31.46 -2.79 -4.52
CA GLN A 21 -30.34 -2.23 -3.78
C GLN A 21 -30.61 -0.73 -3.68
N ALA A 22 -30.81 -0.26 -2.46
CA ALA A 22 -30.82 1.15 -2.16
C ALA A 22 -29.56 1.80 -2.81
N PRO A 23 -29.69 2.96 -3.47
CA PRO A 23 -28.50 3.62 -4.01
C PRO A 23 -27.56 3.87 -2.84
N ALA A 24 -26.35 3.33 -2.94
CA ALA A 24 -25.27 3.70 -2.05
C ALA A 24 -25.22 5.23 -2.05
N THR A 25 -25.43 5.82 -0.90
CA THR A 25 -25.25 7.25 -0.68
C THR A 25 -23.82 7.56 -1.09
N PHE A 26 -23.63 8.00 -2.33
CA PHE A 26 -22.41 8.65 -2.76
C PHE A 26 -22.23 9.82 -1.80
N GLY A 27 -21.32 9.70 -0.85
CA GLY A 27 -20.95 10.78 0.04
C GLY A 27 -20.74 12.04 -0.80
N GLN A 28 -21.23 13.17 -0.29
CA GLN A 28 -21.07 14.45 -0.96
C GLN A 28 -19.62 14.57 -1.42
N PRO A 29 -19.37 15.07 -2.65
CA PRO A 29 -18.01 15.23 -3.14
C PRO A 29 -17.27 16.07 -2.11
N ALA A 30 -16.16 15.54 -1.55
CA ALA A 30 -15.36 16.26 -0.57
C ALA A 30 -15.06 17.66 -1.10
N ASP A 31 -15.39 18.67 -0.30
CA ASP A 31 -15.06 20.05 -0.64
C ASP A 31 -13.53 20.21 -0.55
N LEU A 32 -12.88 20.20 -1.70
CA LEU A 32 -11.43 20.39 -1.76
C LEU A 32 -11.00 21.80 -1.30
N GLY A 33 -11.92 22.78 -1.32
CA GLY A 33 -11.66 24.15 -0.86
C GLY A 33 -11.59 24.26 0.67
N ALA A 34 -12.06 23.26 1.41
CA ALA A 34 -12.00 23.17 2.88
C ALA A 34 -11.75 21.71 3.31
N LEU A 35 -10.68 21.10 2.77
CA LEU A 35 -10.36 19.70 2.99
C LEU A 35 -9.85 19.47 4.41
N THR A 36 -10.53 18.60 5.16
CA THR A 36 -10.05 18.13 6.46
C THR A 36 -9.14 16.90 6.32
N LEU A 37 -8.31 16.64 7.32
CA LEU A 37 -7.42 15.47 7.36
C LEU A 37 -8.22 14.16 7.27
N LEU A 38 -9.35 14.08 7.96
CA LEU A 38 -10.24 12.92 7.91
C LEU A 38 -10.79 12.67 6.50
N GLN A 39 -11.25 13.71 5.81
CA GLN A 39 -11.70 13.61 4.42
C GLN A 39 -10.56 13.21 3.47
N ALA A 40 -9.35 13.74 3.70
CA ALA A 40 -8.17 13.36 2.93
C ALA A 40 -7.83 11.88 3.12
N GLU A 41 -7.93 11.33 4.35
CA GLU A 41 -7.74 9.90 4.63
C GLU A 41 -8.80 9.01 3.97
N GLN A 42 -10.06 9.46 3.90
CA GLN A 42 -11.11 8.74 3.17
C GLN A 42 -10.85 8.70 1.65
N LEU A 43 -10.38 9.81 1.08
CA LEU A 43 -9.98 9.87 -0.32
C LEU A 43 -8.75 8.98 -0.59
N LEU A 44 -7.77 8.98 0.30
CA LEU A 44 -6.61 8.08 0.25
C LEU A 44 -7.07 6.62 0.16
N ARG A 45 -7.94 6.17 1.08
CA ARG A 45 -8.45 4.78 1.11
C ARG A 45 -9.11 4.36 -0.19
N SER A 46 -9.83 5.28 -0.84
CA SER A 46 -10.62 4.98 -2.04
C SER A 46 -9.86 5.15 -3.35
N ARG A 47 -8.89 6.07 -3.41
CA ARG A 47 -8.30 6.52 -4.69
C ARG A 47 -6.80 6.36 -4.79
N ASN A 48 -6.09 6.09 -3.68
CA ASN A 48 -4.63 5.98 -3.71
C ASN A 48 -4.19 4.78 -4.55
N ARG A 49 -3.27 5.02 -5.50
CA ARG A 49 -2.81 4.01 -6.45
C ARG A 49 -1.95 2.92 -5.81
N GLU A 50 -1.13 3.29 -4.82
CA GLU A 50 -0.29 2.33 -4.09
C GLU A 50 -1.15 1.36 -3.28
N LEU A 51 -2.24 1.84 -2.65
CA LEU A 51 -3.19 0.98 -1.95
C LEU A 51 -3.95 0.05 -2.91
N GLN A 52 -4.30 0.55 -4.10
CA GLN A 52 -4.92 -0.29 -5.13
C GLN A 52 -3.95 -1.38 -5.60
N ALA A 53 -2.67 -1.05 -5.83
CA ALA A 53 -1.64 -2.02 -6.19
C ALA A 53 -1.43 -3.07 -5.08
N ALA A 54 -1.32 -2.64 -3.82
CA ALA A 54 -1.19 -3.55 -2.68
C ALA A 54 -2.42 -4.48 -2.54
N ARG A 55 -3.63 -3.98 -2.81
CA ARG A 55 -4.84 -4.82 -2.86
C ARG A 55 -4.76 -5.90 -3.94
N ARG A 56 -4.28 -5.57 -5.14
CA ARG A 56 -4.09 -6.56 -6.21
C ARG A 56 -3.05 -7.61 -5.84
N THR A 57 -2.01 -7.24 -5.11
CA THR A 57 -1.03 -8.20 -4.58
C THR A 57 -1.69 -9.19 -3.61
N LEU A 58 -2.55 -8.71 -2.72
CA LEU A 58 -3.33 -9.55 -1.82
C LEU A 58 -4.28 -10.49 -2.59
N GLU A 59 -5.03 -9.98 -3.58
CA GLU A 59 -5.90 -10.80 -4.44
C GLU A 59 -5.10 -11.89 -5.18
N THR A 60 -3.87 -11.59 -5.61
CA THR A 60 -2.97 -12.58 -6.22
C THR A 60 -2.56 -13.65 -5.22
N ALA A 61 -2.26 -13.30 -3.97
CA ALA A 61 -1.94 -14.26 -2.91
C ALA A 61 -3.14 -15.17 -2.60
N GLN A 62 -4.36 -14.63 -2.59
CA GLN A 62 -5.60 -15.41 -2.45
C GLN A 62 -5.78 -16.41 -3.61
N ALA A 63 -5.56 -15.97 -4.84
CA ALA A 63 -5.62 -16.86 -6.00
C ALA A 63 -4.55 -17.98 -5.93
N ASN A 64 -3.35 -17.66 -5.42
CA ASN A 64 -2.30 -18.65 -5.19
C ASN A 64 -2.71 -19.69 -4.13
N THR A 65 -3.45 -19.28 -3.08
CA THR A 65 -4.00 -20.21 -2.08
C THR A 65 -5.03 -21.16 -2.71
N LEU A 66 -5.89 -20.69 -3.61
CA LEU A 66 -6.81 -21.53 -4.36
C LEU A 66 -6.04 -22.54 -5.23
N SER A 67 -5.05 -22.07 -5.97
CA SER A 67 -4.20 -22.92 -6.83
C SER A 67 -3.44 -23.96 -6.01
N ALA A 68 -2.93 -23.59 -4.84
CA ALA A 68 -2.25 -24.51 -3.92
C ALA A 68 -3.18 -25.64 -3.44
N GLY A 69 -4.48 -25.38 -3.35
CA GLY A 69 -5.52 -26.36 -2.97
C GLY A 69 -5.92 -27.30 -4.11
N ALA A 70 -5.58 -27.01 -5.35
CA ALA A 70 -5.96 -27.83 -6.50
C ALA A 70 -5.26 -29.20 -6.46
N ARG A 71 -6.01 -30.24 -6.78
CA ARG A 71 -5.47 -31.58 -7.01
C ARG A 71 -4.97 -31.64 -8.47
N PRO A 72 -3.96 -32.48 -8.77
CA PRO A 72 -3.55 -32.74 -10.15
C PRO A 72 -4.73 -33.21 -11.00
N ASN A 73 -4.90 -32.64 -12.19
CA ASN A 73 -5.94 -33.08 -13.12
C ASN A 73 -5.61 -34.44 -13.68
N PRO A 74 -6.62 -35.27 -14.01
CA PRO A 74 -6.41 -36.50 -14.75
C PRO A 74 -5.86 -36.18 -16.15
N THR A 75 -4.98 -37.04 -16.63
CA THR A 75 -4.41 -36.96 -18.00
C THR A 75 -5.09 -37.98 -18.88
N LEU A 76 -5.70 -37.54 -19.99
CA LEU A 76 -6.22 -38.39 -21.04
C LEU A 76 -5.14 -38.57 -22.11
N SER A 77 -4.76 -39.80 -22.36
CA SER A 77 -3.85 -40.19 -23.46
C SER A 77 -4.60 -40.97 -24.52
N LEU A 78 -4.47 -40.56 -25.76
CA LEU A 78 -5.01 -41.25 -26.91
C LEU A 78 -3.82 -41.75 -27.72
N GLY A 79 -3.81 -43.05 -28.05
CA GLY A 79 -2.74 -43.68 -28.82
C GLY A 79 -3.29 -44.39 -30.04
N VAL A 80 -2.55 -44.32 -31.13
CA VAL A 80 -2.74 -45.15 -32.33
C VAL A 80 -1.42 -45.86 -32.60
N GLY A 81 -1.45 -47.15 -32.58
CA GLY A 81 -0.27 -47.99 -32.72
C GLY A 81 -0.38 -48.96 -33.92
N ALA A 82 0.63 -49.81 -34.10
CA ALA A 82 0.70 -50.81 -35.13
C ALA A 82 0.55 -50.29 -36.57
N ILE A 83 0.90 -49.02 -36.82
CA ILE A 83 0.87 -48.41 -38.16
C ILE A 83 2.01 -49.01 -38.96
N ASN A 84 1.65 -49.83 -40.00
CA ASN A 84 2.62 -50.40 -40.90
C ASN A 84 2.58 -49.68 -42.26
N PRO A 85 3.63 -48.87 -42.59
CA PRO A 85 3.65 -48.15 -43.88
C PRO A 85 3.57 -49.02 -45.12
N SER A 86 4.03 -50.29 -45.04
CA SER A 86 4.00 -51.21 -46.15
C SER A 86 2.65 -51.91 -46.35
N ALA A 87 1.87 -52.08 -45.26
CA ALA A 87 0.56 -52.70 -45.29
C ALA A 87 -0.61 -51.71 -45.37
N GLY A 88 -0.32 -50.42 -45.21
CA GLY A 88 -1.34 -49.38 -45.08
C GLY A 88 -2.18 -49.47 -43.80
N VAL A 89 -3.18 -48.61 -43.68
CA VAL A 89 -4.10 -48.56 -42.52
C VAL A 89 -5.39 -49.36 -42.73
N GLY A 90 -5.49 -50.11 -43.82
CA GLY A 90 -6.70 -50.83 -44.19
C GLY A 90 -7.83 -49.92 -44.70
N SER A 91 -8.89 -50.55 -45.23
CA SER A 91 -10.11 -49.89 -45.70
C SER A 91 -11.30 -50.28 -44.81
N GLY A 92 -12.36 -49.48 -44.81
CA GLY A 92 -13.56 -49.77 -44.04
C GLY A 92 -13.70 -48.89 -42.80
N PRO A 93 -14.66 -49.19 -41.92
CA PRO A 93 -14.83 -48.47 -40.63
C PRO A 93 -13.56 -48.48 -39.80
N TRP A 94 -13.37 -47.47 -38.98
CA TRP A 94 -12.16 -47.32 -38.14
C TRP A 94 -11.85 -48.58 -37.29
N ARG A 95 -12.86 -49.21 -36.74
CA ARG A 95 -12.76 -50.42 -35.90
C ARG A 95 -12.23 -51.68 -36.64
N ASP A 96 -12.30 -51.71 -37.99
CA ASP A 96 -11.88 -52.85 -38.81
C ASP A 96 -10.51 -52.60 -39.45
N ARG A 97 -9.88 -51.45 -39.16
CA ARG A 97 -8.56 -51.12 -39.72
C ARG A 97 -7.45 -51.83 -38.95
N THR A 98 -6.33 -52.04 -39.61
CA THR A 98 -5.16 -52.79 -39.07
C THR A 98 -4.29 -51.92 -38.15
N VAL A 99 -4.89 -51.04 -37.37
CA VAL A 99 -4.19 -50.16 -36.43
C VAL A 99 -4.79 -50.36 -35.04
N ASP A 100 -3.94 -50.40 -34.04
CA ASP A 100 -4.34 -50.48 -32.64
C ASP A 100 -4.77 -49.12 -32.12
N GLY A 101 -5.86 -49.08 -31.40
CA GLY A 101 -6.33 -47.86 -30.71
C GLY A 101 -6.22 -48.00 -29.21
N SER A 102 -5.72 -46.99 -28.52
CA SER A 102 -5.71 -46.99 -27.07
C SER A 102 -6.26 -45.66 -26.47
N ILE A 103 -7.01 -45.78 -25.41
CA ILE A 103 -7.49 -44.65 -24.59
C ILE A 103 -7.09 -44.95 -23.16
N ARG A 104 -6.36 -44.01 -22.56
CA ARG A 104 -5.90 -44.17 -21.18
C ARG A 104 -6.16 -42.91 -20.39
N ILE A 105 -6.64 -43.09 -19.15
CA ILE A 105 -6.81 -42.02 -18.18
C ILE A 105 -5.93 -42.30 -16.96
N ASP A 106 -5.08 -41.36 -16.60
CA ASP A 106 -4.17 -41.43 -15.46
C ASP A 106 -4.51 -40.32 -14.44
N GLN A 107 -4.55 -40.71 -13.18
CA GLN A 107 -4.74 -39.79 -12.06
C GLN A 107 -3.58 -39.91 -11.08
N VAL A 108 -2.92 -38.78 -10.82
CA VAL A 108 -1.91 -38.71 -9.76
C VAL A 108 -2.59 -38.52 -8.39
N VAL A 109 -2.23 -39.38 -7.46
CA VAL A 109 -2.65 -39.29 -6.03
C VAL A 109 -1.46 -38.83 -5.24
N GLU A 110 -1.51 -37.56 -4.82
CA GLU A 110 -0.50 -36.97 -3.95
C GLU A 110 -0.53 -37.63 -2.57
N ARG A 111 0.66 -37.90 -2.00
CA ARG A 111 0.83 -38.53 -0.69
C ARG A 111 1.73 -37.69 0.21
N GLY A 112 1.77 -38.01 1.51
CA GLY A 112 2.62 -37.29 2.47
C GLY A 112 2.15 -35.89 2.79
N ASP A 113 0.83 -35.67 2.80
CA ASP A 113 0.16 -34.40 3.13
C ASP A 113 0.63 -33.20 2.31
N ARG A 114 1.14 -33.47 1.08
CA ARG A 114 1.72 -32.41 0.23
C ARG A 114 0.74 -31.30 -0.08
N ARG A 115 -0.50 -31.67 -0.41
CA ARG A 115 -1.55 -30.69 -0.69
C ARG A 115 -1.83 -29.82 0.55
N GLU A 116 -1.98 -30.45 1.69
CA GLU A 116 -2.27 -29.79 2.97
C GLU A 116 -1.13 -28.83 3.36
N LEU A 117 0.13 -29.26 3.21
CA LEU A 117 1.31 -28.46 3.47
C LEU A 117 1.47 -27.31 2.49
N ARG A 118 1.19 -27.55 1.20
CA ARG A 118 1.18 -26.51 0.16
C ARG A 118 0.13 -25.44 0.45
N VAL A 119 -1.07 -25.84 0.82
CA VAL A 119 -2.16 -24.94 1.21
C VAL A 119 -1.81 -24.17 2.48
N ALA A 120 -1.23 -24.83 3.48
CA ALA A 120 -0.83 -24.19 4.73
C ALA A 120 0.24 -23.12 4.49
N SER A 121 1.27 -23.44 3.68
CA SER A 121 2.29 -22.46 3.29
C SER A 121 1.68 -21.27 2.54
N ALA A 122 0.81 -21.52 1.55
CA ALA A 122 0.15 -20.49 0.77
C ALA A 122 -0.76 -19.59 1.64
N ARG A 123 -1.49 -20.14 2.61
CA ARG A 123 -2.31 -19.38 3.57
C ARG A 123 -1.47 -18.47 4.46
N SER A 124 -0.32 -18.93 4.93
CA SER A 124 0.59 -18.09 5.71
C SER A 124 1.16 -16.95 4.88
N LEU A 125 1.45 -17.18 3.59
CA LEU A 125 1.88 -16.13 2.65
C LEU A 125 0.74 -15.16 2.28
N GLU A 126 -0.50 -15.65 2.19
CA GLU A 126 -1.68 -14.81 2.03
C GLU A 126 -1.88 -13.90 3.26
N ALA A 127 -1.75 -14.45 4.47
CA ALA A 127 -1.78 -13.67 5.71
C ALA A 127 -0.66 -12.62 5.74
N ALA A 128 0.56 -12.97 5.30
CA ALA A 128 1.64 -12.01 5.16
C ALA A 128 1.28 -10.87 4.20
N SER A 129 0.65 -11.18 3.05
CA SER A 129 0.23 -10.17 2.07
C SER A 129 -0.89 -9.27 2.60
N ALA A 130 -1.76 -9.76 3.47
CA ALA A 130 -2.78 -8.95 4.14
C ALA A 130 -2.16 -7.95 5.13
N GLU A 131 -1.12 -8.39 5.87
CA GLU A 131 -0.36 -7.50 6.74
C GLU A 131 0.49 -6.50 5.95
N ASP A 132 1.05 -6.88 4.79
CA ASP A 132 1.74 -5.96 3.87
C ASP A 132 0.79 -4.87 3.35
N PHE A 133 -0.45 -5.23 3.03
CA PHE A 133 -1.47 -4.24 2.68
C PHE A 133 -1.73 -3.26 3.83
N SER A 134 -1.82 -3.76 5.06
CA SER A 134 -2.00 -2.95 6.27
C SER A 134 -0.80 -2.04 6.52
N ASP A 135 0.42 -2.52 6.28
CA ASP A 135 1.63 -1.70 6.39
C ASP A 135 1.71 -0.65 5.30
N THR A 136 1.37 -0.99 4.07
CA THR A 136 1.27 -0.03 2.97
C THR A 136 0.27 1.08 3.32
N PHE A 137 -0.88 0.74 3.89
CA PHE A 137 -1.86 1.73 4.35
C PHE A 137 -1.28 2.64 5.44
N ARG A 138 -0.59 2.09 6.43
CA ARG A 138 0.10 2.84 7.49
C ARG A 138 1.10 3.85 6.90
N LEU A 139 1.93 3.42 5.95
CA LEU A 139 2.93 4.26 5.30
C LEU A 139 2.30 5.35 4.42
N GLN A 140 1.27 5.02 3.64
CA GLN A 140 0.56 5.99 2.80
C GLN A 140 -0.21 7.01 3.65
N ARG A 141 -0.79 6.60 4.77
CA ARG A 141 -1.41 7.52 5.73
C ARG A 141 -0.40 8.47 6.35
N LEU A 142 0.79 7.99 6.72
CA LEU A 142 1.88 8.84 7.19
C LEU A 142 2.32 9.87 6.15
N ALA A 143 2.50 9.43 4.89
CA ALA A 143 2.85 10.31 3.79
C ALA A 143 1.75 11.37 3.53
N LEU A 144 0.48 10.96 3.61
CA LEU A 144 -0.65 11.88 3.49
C LEU A 144 -0.64 12.96 4.57
N ARG A 145 -0.49 12.57 5.84
CA ARG A 145 -0.44 13.51 6.95
C ARG A 145 0.72 14.48 6.83
N ALA A 146 1.89 13.98 6.43
CA ALA A 146 3.03 14.84 6.17
C ALA A 146 2.75 15.86 5.04
N ALA A 147 2.19 15.42 3.92
CA ALA A 147 1.83 16.31 2.81
C ALA A 147 0.71 17.31 3.19
N TYR A 148 -0.22 16.90 4.02
CA TYR A 148 -1.29 17.76 4.53
C TYR A 148 -0.73 18.89 5.42
N TYR A 149 0.16 18.57 6.35
CA TYR A 149 0.81 19.57 7.20
C TYR A 149 1.78 20.45 6.42
N ASP A 150 2.45 19.92 5.38
CA ASP A 150 3.24 20.74 4.46
C ASP A 150 2.38 21.75 3.69
N LEU A 151 1.16 21.38 3.33
CA LEU A 151 0.21 22.31 2.72
C LEU A 151 -0.24 23.40 3.72
N LEU A 152 -0.55 23.04 4.97
CA LEU A 152 -0.85 24.02 6.02
C LEU A 152 0.30 25.01 6.21
N LEU A 153 1.53 24.51 6.32
CA LEU A 153 2.72 25.38 6.42
C LEU A 153 2.87 26.31 5.22
N ALA A 154 2.63 25.78 4.02
CA ALA A 154 2.73 26.58 2.80
C ALA A 154 1.63 27.66 2.74
N GLN A 155 0.44 27.39 3.27
CA GLN A 155 -0.63 28.38 3.41
C GLN A 155 -0.24 29.49 4.40
N ASP A 156 0.24 29.14 5.59
CA ASP A 156 0.71 30.10 6.60
C ASP A 156 1.84 30.97 6.04
N LYS A 157 2.81 30.39 5.31
CA LYS A 157 3.90 31.14 4.67
C LYS A 157 3.41 32.13 3.64
N VAL A 158 2.38 31.77 2.86
CA VAL A 158 1.76 32.72 1.90
C VAL A 158 1.13 33.89 2.65
N ASP A 159 0.39 33.61 3.73
CA ASP A 159 -0.28 34.65 4.49
C ASP A 159 0.74 35.60 5.17
N ILE A 160 1.78 35.06 5.81
CA ILE A 160 2.89 35.85 6.39
C ILE A 160 3.58 36.70 5.31
N ALA A 161 3.83 36.13 4.13
CA ALA A 161 4.51 36.86 3.06
C ALA A 161 3.65 37.97 2.47
N ARG A 162 2.35 37.77 2.34
CA ARG A 162 1.39 38.78 1.88
C ARG A 162 1.27 39.93 2.88
N ASP A 163 1.13 39.64 4.16
CA ASP A 163 1.05 40.64 5.23
C ASP A 163 2.35 41.45 5.25
N THR A 164 3.51 40.79 5.18
CA THR A 164 4.81 41.43 5.12
C THR A 164 4.94 42.37 3.90
N THR A 165 4.49 41.91 2.73
CA THR A 165 4.51 42.73 1.49
C THR A 165 3.65 43.97 1.64
N SER A 166 2.43 43.81 2.15
CA SER A 166 1.50 44.92 2.42
C SER A 166 2.11 45.97 3.39
N LEU A 167 2.75 45.52 4.45
CA LEU A 167 3.41 46.39 5.44
C LEU A 167 4.58 47.17 4.80
N PHE A 168 5.42 46.52 4.00
CA PHE A 168 6.53 47.24 3.34
C PHE A 168 6.03 48.23 2.27
N GLU A 169 4.96 47.93 1.52
CA GLU A 169 4.37 48.84 0.56
C GLU A 169 3.77 50.09 1.23
N VAL A 170 3.08 49.91 2.38
CA VAL A 170 2.57 51.05 3.18
C VAL A 170 3.72 51.91 3.68
N SER A 171 4.78 51.28 4.20
CA SER A 171 5.96 51.99 4.69
C SER A 171 6.71 52.73 3.61
N LEU A 172 6.84 52.14 2.42
CA LEU A 172 7.46 52.78 1.25
C LEU A 172 6.68 54.01 0.82
N ARG A 173 5.35 53.93 0.72
CA ARG A 173 4.51 55.09 0.38
C ARG A 173 4.65 56.20 1.40
N ALA A 174 4.65 55.90 2.72
CA ALA A 174 4.86 56.90 3.76
C ALA A 174 6.25 57.53 3.68
N ALA A 175 7.29 56.76 3.42
CA ALA A 175 8.65 57.27 3.26
C ALA A 175 8.81 58.13 2.02
N GLU A 176 8.17 57.82 0.90
CA GLU A 176 8.15 58.65 -0.32
C GLU A 176 7.51 60.03 -0.08
N LEU A 177 6.47 60.10 0.75
CA LEU A 177 5.84 61.35 1.15
C LEU A 177 6.78 62.18 2.05
N ARG A 178 7.45 61.55 3.04
CA ARG A 178 8.45 62.21 3.89
C ARG A 178 9.69 62.71 3.13
N LEU A 179 10.11 61.97 2.11
CA LEU A 179 11.21 62.42 1.21
C LEU A 179 10.79 63.68 0.46
N LYS A 180 9.56 63.79 -0.03
CA LYS A 180 9.04 64.99 -0.70
C LYS A 180 8.97 66.17 0.25
N ALA A 181 8.72 65.94 1.54
CA ALA A 181 8.74 66.96 2.60
C ALA A 181 10.17 67.32 3.04
N GLY A 182 11.20 66.58 2.67
CA GLY A 182 12.58 66.80 3.07
C GLY A 182 12.97 66.14 4.39
N ASP A 183 12.09 65.32 5.01
CA ASP A 183 12.25 64.77 6.36
C ASP A 183 13.17 63.56 6.43
N ILE A 184 13.43 62.88 5.31
CA ILE A 184 14.27 61.66 5.26
C ILE A 184 15.20 61.65 4.03
N ALA A 185 16.28 60.87 4.14
CA ALA A 185 17.27 60.74 3.06
C ALA A 185 16.75 59.86 1.91
N ARG A 186 17.16 60.19 0.67
CA ARG A 186 16.88 59.35 -0.53
C ARG A 186 17.39 57.91 -0.38
N ALA A 187 18.52 57.73 0.33
CA ALA A 187 19.08 56.42 0.62
C ALA A 187 18.13 55.52 1.42
N ASP A 188 17.38 56.07 2.40
CA ASP A 188 16.43 55.30 3.24
C ASP A 188 15.21 54.84 2.42
N VAL A 189 14.70 55.70 1.53
CA VAL A 189 13.65 55.31 0.59
C VAL A 189 14.11 54.22 -0.36
N SER A 190 15.36 54.29 -0.84
CA SER A 190 15.92 53.23 -1.72
C SER A 190 16.04 51.88 -1.01
N ARG A 191 16.43 51.88 0.28
CA ARG A 191 16.47 50.67 1.13
C ARG A 191 15.08 50.06 1.30
N LEU A 192 14.07 50.86 1.69
CA LEU A 192 12.68 50.42 1.80
C LEU A 192 12.13 49.84 0.50
N ARG A 193 12.50 50.45 -0.64
CA ARG A 193 12.11 49.96 -1.96
C ARG A 193 12.71 48.58 -2.27
N VAL A 194 13.98 48.37 -1.92
CA VAL A 194 14.62 47.05 -2.04
C VAL A 194 13.92 46.01 -1.18
N ASP A 195 13.60 46.36 0.07
CA ASP A 195 12.91 45.40 0.96
C ASP A 195 11.46 45.10 0.51
N ALA A 196 10.74 46.11 -0.01
CA ALA A 196 9.42 45.88 -0.60
C ALA A 196 9.48 44.94 -1.82
N LEU A 197 10.47 45.13 -2.73
CA LEU A 197 10.65 44.23 -3.87
C LEU A 197 11.07 42.82 -3.46
N ARG A 198 11.88 42.67 -2.40
CA ARG A 198 12.22 41.38 -1.83
C ARG A 198 10.98 40.67 -1.28
N ALA A 199 10.17 41.38 -0.48
CA ALA A 199 8.94 40.83 0.07
C ALA A 199 7.98 40.36 -1.04
N GLN A 200 7.84 41.12 -2.12
CA GLN A 200 7.04 40.69 -3.29
C GLN A 200 7.56 39.40 -3.93
N ASN A 201 8.90 39.28 -4.10
CA ASN A 201 9.51 38.07 -4.66
C ASN A 201 9.29 36.86 -3.73
N GLU A 202 9.38 37.04 -2.41
CA GLU A 202 9.16 36.00 -1.41
C GLU A 202 7.70 35.57 -1.36
N ALA A 203 6.74 36.51 -1.52
CA ALA A 203 5.31 36.16 -1.66
C ALA A 203 5.03 35.28 -2.89
N ARG A 204 5.68 35.60 -4.03
CA ARG A 204 5.59 34.76 -5.25
C ARG A 204 6.22 33.38 -5.03
N ALA A 205 7.35 33.31 -4.34
CA ALA A 205 7.99 32.03 -3.99
C ALA A 205 7.09 31.19 -3.07
N ALA A 206 6.51 31.78 -2.03
CA ALA A 206 5.58 31.11 -1.13
C ALA A 206 4.33 30.57 -1.87
N GLU A 207 3.80 31.32 -2.84
CA GLU A 207 2.69 30.83 -3.68
C GLU A 207 3.09 29.66 -4.57
N ALA A 208 4.32 29.64 -5.07
CA ALA A 208 4.84 28.49 -5.81
C ALA A 208 5.02 27.27 -4.92
N ASP A 209 5.50 27.45 -3.67
CA ASP A 209 5.62 26.40 -2.68
C ASP A 209 4.26 25.80 -2.32
N ARG A 210 3.25 26.65 -2.12
CA ARG A 210 1.88 26.19 -1.89
C ARG A 210 1.36 25.33 -3.04
N ARG A 211 1.59 25.75 -4.29
CA ARG A 211 1.19 24.93 -5.45
C ARG A 211 1.89 23.58 -5.48
N ARG A 212 3.18 23.52 -5.10
CA ARG A 212 3.92 22.25 -4.99
C ARG A 212 3.32 21.35 -3.92
N ALA A 213 3.00 21.90 -2.75
CA ALA A 213 2.35 21.15 -1.66
C ALA A 213 0.95 20.65 -2.05
N GLN A 214 0.17 21.48 -2.76
CA GLN A 214 -1.14 21.08 -3.31
C GLN A 214 -1.00 19.88 -4.28
N LEU A 215 -0.02 19.90 -5.19
CA LEU A 215 0.22 18.80 -6.13
C LEU A 215 0.66 17.51 -5.40
N ALA A 216 1.52 17.63 -4.38
CA ALA A 216 1.97 16.48 -3.59
C ALA A 216 0.80 15.81 -2.85
N LEU A 217 -0.07 16.60 -2.21
CA LEU A 217 -1.27 16.09 -1.55
C LEU A 217 -2.27 15.51 -2.56
N ALA A 218 -2.48 16.20 -3.69
CA ALA A 218 -3.38 15.78 -4.76
C ALA A 218 -3.02 14.40 -5.32
N TYR A 219 -1.73 14.13 -5.49
CA TYR A 219 -1.23 12.82 -5.93
C TYR A 219 -1.64 11.69 -4.99
N LEU A 220 -1.53 11.91 -3.68
CA LEU A 220 -1.86 10.90 -2.67
C LEU A 220 -3.35 10.59 -2.60
N ILE A 221 -4.20 11.60 -2.83
CA ILE A 221 -5.66 11.46 -2.77
C ILE A 221 -6.31 11.23 -4.16
N GLY A 222 -5.50 11.13 -5.24
CA GLY A 222 -6.01 10.91 -6.61
C GLY A 222 -6.86 12.07 -7.14
N ALA A 223 -6.44 13.31 -6.86
CA ALA A 223 -7.16 14.53 -7.25
C ALA A 223 -6.28 15.52 -8.04
N GLU A 224 -5.31 15.04 -8.81
CA GLU A 224 -4.28 15.85 -9.48
C GLU A 224 -4.86 16.89 -10.42
N ALA A 225 -5.97 16.58 -11.11
CA ALA A 225 -6.63 17.51 -12.01
C ALA A 225 -7.24 18.73 -11.30
N ARG A 226 -7.45 18.64 -9.98
CA ARG A 226 -8.04 19.67 -9.13
C ARG A 226 -7.11 20.11 -8.01
N ALA A 227 -5.81 19.94 -8.19
CA ALA A 227 -4.80 20.25 -7.17
C ALA A 227 -4.86 21.72 -6.72
N SER A 228 -5.14 22.66 -7.64
CA SER A 228 -5.26 24.10 -7.32
C SER A 228 -6.41 24.43 -6.36
N ASP A 229 -7.44 23.59 -6.32
CA ASP A 229 -8.64 23.82 -5.50
C ASP A 229 -8.42 23.37 -4.05
N ILE A 230 -7.36 22.58 -3.79
CA ILE A 230 -7.12 21.98 -2.49
C ILE A 230 -6.64 23.04 -1.49
N ARG A 231 -7.37 23.15 -0.39
CA ARG A 231 -7.01 23.96 0.77
C ARG A 231 -7.21 23.14 2.04
N ALA A 232 -6.17 23.03 2.85
CA ALA A 232 -6.25 22.40 4.18
C ALA A 232 -6.99 23.32 5.15
N ALA A 233 -7.92 22.76 5.94
CA ALA A 233 -8.83 23.55 6.79
C ALA A 233 -8.67 23.26 8.29
N ASP A 234 -8.01 22.18 8.69
CA ASP A 234 -7.85 21.84 10.09
C ASP A 234 -6.89 22.81 10.81
N PRO A 235 -7.11 23.06 12.10
CA PRO A 235 -6.13 23.76 12.92
C PRO A 235 -4.88 22.88 13.16
N TRP A 236 -3.78 23.53 13.52
CA TRP A 236 -2.57 22.81 13.94
C TRP A 236 -2.86 22.00 15.23
N PRO A 237 -2.34 20.76 15.32
CA PRO A 237 -2.48 19.95 16.53
C PRO A 237 -1.74 20.63 17.71
N SER A 238 -2.41 20.65 18.85
CA SER A 238 -1.81 21.20 20.08
C SER A 238 -0.76 20.26 20.66
N PRO A 239 0.32 20.79 21.26
CA PRO A 239 1.32 19.95 21.90
C PRO A 239 0.68 19.17 23.07
N ALA A 240 0.59 17.85 22.91
CA ALA A 240 0.14 16.96 23.98
C ALA A 240 1.23 16.77 25.03
N VAL A 241 0.84 16.59 26.29
CA VAL A 241 1.74 16.09 27.33
C VAL A 241 2.02 14.64 27.01
N LEU A 242 3.23 14.35 26.53
CA LEU A 242 3.66 12.97 26.28
C LEU A 242 4.05 12.36 27.62
N ASP A 243 3.24 11.43 28.11
CA ASP A 243 3.70 10.57 29.18
C ASP A 243 4.96 9.83 28.71
N ALA A 244 5.93 9.69 29.61
CA ALA A 244 7.22 9.04 29.32
C ALA A 244 7.05 7.52 29.17
N TYR A 245 6.26 7.09 28.18
CA TYR A 245 6.14 5.68 27.82
C TYR A 245 7.40 5.27 27.04
N GLY A 246 8.15 4.35 27.63
CA GLY A 246 9.21 3.66 26.90
C GLY A 246 8.62 2.88 25.70
N VAL A 247 9.47 2.56 24.72
CA VAL A 247 9.09 1.69 23.61
C VAL A 247 8.88 0.27 24.15
N ALA A 248 7.63 -0.12 24.39
CA ALA A 248 7.28 -1.46 24.84
C ALA A 248 7.39 -2.44 23.67
N ASP A 249 7.93 -3.63 23.94
CA ASP A 249 8.07 -4.71 22.94
C ASP A 249 6.68 -5.10 22.33
N GLU A 250 5.62 -4.94 23.10
CA GLU A 250 4.26 -5.19 22.64
C GLU A 250 3.85 -4.29 21.46
N LEU A 251 4.30 -3.04 21.42
CA LEU A 251 4.04 -2.13 20.30
C LEU A 251 4.74 -2.59 19.03
N ILE A 252 5.93 -3.19 19.16
CA ILE A 252 6.69 -3.74 18.04
C ILE A 252 5.97 -4.94 17.44
N GLU A 253 5.52 -5.89 18.30
CA GLU A 253 4.87 -7.13 17.84
C GLU A 253 3.47 -6.87 17.21
N ARG A 254 2.83 -5.75 17.49
CA ARG A 254 1.55 -5.35 16.87
C ARG A 254 1.71 -4.74 15.49
N ARG A 255 2.91 -4.31 15.11
CA ARG A 255 3.14 -3.65 13.80
C ARG A 255 2.84 -4.60 12.64
N PRO A 256 2.20 -4.12 11.57
CA PRO A 256 1.86 -4.94 10.40
C PRO A 256 3.10 -5.52 9.71
N ASP A 257 4.19 -4.74 9.58
CA ASP A 257 5.46 -5.21 8.99
C ASP A 257 6.08 -6.38 9.77
N VAL A 258 6.03 -6.35 11.11
CA VAL A 258 6.48 -7.44 11.98
C VAL A 258 5.56 -8.66 11.86
N ARG A 259 4.24 -8.45 11.82
CA ARG A 259 3.26 -9.52 11.65
C ARG A 259 3.39 -10.19 10.27
N ALA A 260 3.60 -9.40 9.22
CA ALA A 260 3.90 -9.92 7.88
C ALA A 260 5.15 -10.81 7.88
N ALA A 261 6.24 -10.35 8.50
CA ALA A 261 7.47 -11.13 8.61
C ALA A 261 7.26 -12.43 9.39
N LYS A 262 6.46 -12.40 10.47
CA LYS A 262 6.10 -13.58 11.25
C LYS A 262 5.30 -14.60 10.43
N SER A 263 4.30 -14.14 9.68
CA SER A 263 3.53 -15.02 8.78
C SER A 263 4.41 -15.61 7.67
N ARG A 264 5.43 -14.89 7.19
CA ARG A 264 6.42 -15.45 6.25
C ARG A 264 7.27 -16.54 6.88
N VAL A 265 7.66 -16.42 8.15
CA VAL A 265 8.36 -17.50 8.87
C VAL A 265 7.48 -18.75 8.96
N GLU A 266 6.19 -18.60 9.29
CA GLU A 266 5.24 -19.71 9.32
C GLU A 266 5.08 -20.34 7.93
N GLY A 267 4.99 -19.53 6.86
CA GLY A 267 4.91 -19.99 5.48
C GLY A 267 6.17 -20.78 5.06
N ALA A 268 7.36 -20.28 5.42
CA ALA A 268 8.64 -20.95 5.16
C ALA A 268 8.78 -22.25 5.95
N GLN A 269 8.27 -22.30 7.18
CA GLN A 269 8.21 -23.53 7.96
C GLN A 269 7.39 -24.60 7.26
N LYS A 270 6.19 -24.24 6.75
CA LYS A 270 5.31 -25.17 6.02
C LYS A 270 5.92 -25.58 4.66
N ALA A 271 6.60 -24.66 3.98
CA ALA A 271 7.37 -24.98 2.78
C ALA A 271 8.50 -25.97 3.04
N ARG A 272 9.19 -25.86 4.17
CA ARG A 272 10.22 -26.81 4.64
C ARG A 272 9.62 -28.22 4.90
N GLU A 273 8.47 -28.29 5.57
CA GLU A 273 7.75 -29.55 5.79
C GLU A 273 7.31 -30.16 4.45
N LEU A 274 6.83 -29.32 3.51
CA LEU A 274 6.48 -29.72 2.16
C LEU A 274 7.69 -30.30 1.39
N ALA A 275 8.85 -29.62 1.43
CA ALA A 275 10.06 -30.13 0.80
C ALA A 275 10.49 -31.50 1.36
N ARG A 276 10.39 -31.70 2.67
CA ARG A 276 10.66 -33.01 3.30
C ARG A 276 9.64 -34.07 2.86
N SER A 277 8.40 -33.71 2.59
CA SER A 277 7.36 -34.64 2.12
C SER A 277 7.61 -35.16 0.71
N LEU A 278 8.49 -34.52 -0.09
CA LEU A 278 8.90 -34.99 -1.41
C LEU A 278 9.53 -36.39 -1.38
N ARG A 279 10.07 -36.80 -0.23
CA ARG A 279 10.57 -38.18 -0.03
C ARG A 279 9.47 -39.23 -0.01
N THR A 280 8.21 -38.84 0.23
CA THR A 280 7.05 -39.73 0.10
C THR A 280 6.66 -39.78 -1.38
N ARG A 281 6.57 -41.01 -1.93
CA ARG A 281 6.28 -41.20 -3.35
C ARG A 281 4.81 -41.02 -3.66
N ASP A 282 4.50 -40.31 -4.73
CA ASP A 282 3.14 -40.22 -5.25
C ASP A 282 2.77 -41.52 -5.96
N LEU A 283 1.50 -41.75 -6.05
CA LEU A 283 0.94 -42.90 -6.77
C LEU A 283 0.14 -42.39 -7.94
N THR A 284 0.49 -42.88 -9.15
CA THR A 284 -0.37 -42.69 -10.33
C THR A 284 -1.20 -43.93 -10.54
N VAL A 285 -2.51 -43.79 -10.56
CA VAL A 285 -3.47 -44.86 -10.94
C VAL A 285 -4.06 -44.52 -12.28
N GLY A 286 -4.16 -45.54 -13.17
CA GLY A 286 -4.68 -45.36 -14.51
C GLY A 286 -5.59 -46.50 -14.94
N ALA A 287 -6.52 -46.20 -15.83
CA ALA A 287 -7.32 -47.17 -16.55
C ALA A 287 -7.09 -47.00 -18.04
N GLN A 288 -6.96 -48.12 -18.75
CA GLN A 288 -6.70 -48.14 -20.19
C GLN A 288 -7.71 -49.03 -20.85
N PHE A 289 -8.17 -48.62 -22.02
CA PHE A 289 -8.92 -49.40 -22.97
C PHE A 289 -8.11 -49.49 -24.25
N ASP A 290 -7.89 -50.74 -24.74
CA ASP A 290 -7.23 -51.01 -25.98
C ASP A 290 -8.16 -51.76 -26.95
N HIS A 291 -8.14 -51.32 -28.20
CA HIS A 291 -8.88 -51.95 -29.28
C HIS A 291 -7.87 -52.56 -30.28
N TYR A 292 -7.94 -53.88 -30.46
CA TYR A 292 -7.13 -54.62 -31.38
C TYR A 292 -8.00 -55.10 -32.53
N PRO A 293 -7.71 -54.73 -33.78
CA PRO A 293 -8.49 -55.19 -34.93
C PRO A 293 -8.28 -56.64 -35.20
N LEU A 294 -9.26 -57.27 -35.90
CA LEU A 294 -9.25 -58.66 -36.32
C LEU A 294 -8.04 -58.94 -37.24
N GLY A 295 -7.22 -59.88 -36.86
CA GLY A 295 -6.32 -60.60 -37.81
C GLY A 295 -4.88 -60.03 -37.91
N THR A 296 -4.40 -59.20 -37.05
CA THR A 296 -3.03 -58.63 -37.07
C THR A 296 -2.01 -59.27 -36.12
N GLY A 297 -2.40 -60.31 -35.40
CA GLY A 297 -1.48 -61.00 -34.48
C GLY A 297 -0.91 -62.29 -35.14
N ALA A 298 0.42 -62.39 -35.12
CA ALA A 298 1.14 -63.61 -35.52
C ALA A 298 0.91 -64.85 -34.62
N ASN A 299 0.03 -64.72 -33.62
CA ASN A 299 -0.38 -65.78 -32.72
C ASN A 299 -1.87 -66.03 -32.84
N THR A 300 -2.22 -66.97 -33.68
CA THR A 300 -3.58 -67.49 -33.88
C THR A 300 -4.16 -68.29 -32.70
N ASN A 301 -3.50 -68.30 -31.57
CA ASN A 301 -3.97 -69.00 -30.40
C ASN A 301 -4.35 -67.95 -29.33
N THR A 302 -5.61 -67.73 -29.21
CA THR A 302 -6.35 -67.50 -27.97
C THR A 302 -7.20 -66.26 -27.85
N PHE A 303 -6.95 -65.17 -28.54
CA PHE A 303 -7.86 -64.00 -28.35
C PHE A 303 -8.14 -63.37 -29.71
N GLY A 304 -9.32 -63.72 -30.27
CA GLY A 304 -9.85 -63.02 -31.44
C GLY A 304 -9.89 -61.53 -31.20
N SER A 305 -10.12 -60.76 -32.28
CA SER A 305 -10.33 -59.30 -32.19
C SER A 305 -11.03 -58.95 -30.89
N GLY A 306 -10.42 -58.13 -30.12
CA GLY A 306 -10.96 -57.92 -28.83
C GLY A 306 -10.60 -56.56 -28.30
N ASN A 307 -11.47 -56.13 -27.47
CA ASN A 307 -11.19 -55.01 -26.58
C ASN A 307 -10.50 -55.56 -25.34
N SER A 308 -9.44 -54.92 -24.90
CA SER A 308 -8.83 -55.20 -23.60
C SER A 308 -8.96 -54.02 -22.65
N TYR A 309 -9.04 -54.31 -21.38
CA TYR A 309 -9.13 -53.33 -20.30
C TYR A 309 -7.97 -53.56 -19.34
N GLY A 310 -7.25 -52.48 -19.02
CA GLY A 310 -6.14 -52.53 -18.11
C GLY A 310 -6.30 -51.52 -16.96
N VAL A 311 -5.79 -51.89 -15.79
CA VAL A 311 -5.62 -50.98 -14.68
C VAL A 311 -4.14 -50.89 -14.35
N PHE A 312 -3.63 -49.71 -14.18
CA PHE A 312 -2.20 -49.45 -13.97
C PHE A 312 -1.98 -48.74 -12.68
N MET A 313 -0.88 -49.03 -12.05
CA MET A 313 -0.35 -48.32 -10.91
C MET A 313 1.13 -48.03 -11.17
N SER A 314 1.51 -46.79 -11.09
CA SER A 314 2.90 -46.35 -11.28
C SER A 314 3.39 -45.61 -10.05
N ILE A 315 4.58 -45.97 -9.57
CA ILE A 315 5.24 -45.34 -8.43
C ILE A 315 6.66 -44.98 -8.89
N PRO A 316 7.09 -43.70 -8.77
CA PRO A 316 8.46 -43.32 -9.12
C PRO A 316 9.48 -43.99 -8.18
N LEU A 317 10.56 -44.54 -8.73
CA LEU A 317 11.63 -45.14 -7.93
C LEU A 317 12.75 -44.10 -7.75
N PHE A 318 13.03 -43.71 -6.51
CA PHE A 318 14.15 -42.84 -6.18
C PHE A 318 15.42 -43.67 -6.07
N ALA A 319 16.17 -43.78 -7.19
CA ALA A 319 17.37 -44.63 -7.25
C ALA A 319 18.66 -43.82 -7.02
N ARG A 320 18.66 -42.54 -7.33
CA ARG A 320 19.88 -41.70 -7.29
C ARG A 320 19.77 -40.40 -6.53
N TYR A 321 18.56 -39.86 -6.36
CA TYR A 321 18.30 -38.55 -5.76
C TYR A 321 17.07 -38.61 -4.86
N TYR A 322 17.20 -38.07 -3.64
CA TYR A 322 16.17 -38.11 -2.60
C TYR A 322 15.76 -36.69 -2.14
N TYR A 323 15.81 -35.71 -3.05
CA TYR A 323 15.43 -34.33 -2.82
C TYR A 323 16.27 -33.58 -1.78
N GLU A 324 17.57 -33.95 -1.64
CA GLU A 324 18.48 -33.32 -0.68
C GLU A 324 18.61 -31.82 -0.94
N GLY A 325 18.70 -31.41 -2.21
CA GLY A 325 18.84 -29.99 -2.59
C GLY A 325 17.62 -29.17 -2.24
N GLU A 326 16.42 -29.66 -2.54
CA GLU A 326 15.14 -28.99 -2.21
C GLU A 326 14.94 -28.88 -0.70
N ILE A 327 15.30 -29.92 0.04
CA ILE A 327 15.22 -29.93 1.51
C ILE A 327 16.21 -28.93 2.07
N GLN A 328 17.48 -28.97 1.63
CA GLN A 328 18.49 -28.01 2.09
C GLN A 328 18.12 -26.58 1.73
N GLY A 329 17.65 -26.34 0.51
CA GLY A 329 17.16 -25.02 0.06
C GLY A 329 16.04 -24.49 0.94
N SER A 330 15.10 -25.36 1.32
CA SER A 330 13.99 -24.99 2.20
C SER A 330 14.41 -24.70 3.65
N GLU A 331 15.44 -25.41 4.17
CA GLU A 331 16.05 -25.10 5.48
C GLU A 331 16.70 -23.71 5.46
N VAL A 332 17.48 -23.41 4.43
CA VAL A 332 18.11 -22.09 4.27
C VAL A 332 17.05 -20.99 4.15
N ALA A 333 15.97 -21.23 3.36
CA ALA A 333 14.87 -20.27 3.22
C ALA A 333 14.14 -20.01 4.55
N TYR A 334 13.96 -21.05 5.38
CA TYR A 334 13.38 -20.89 6.72
C TYR A 334 14.29 -20.06 7.63
N ASN A 335 15.59 -20.34 7.66
CA ASN A 335 16.54 -19.57 8.45
C ASN A 335 16.63 -18.11 7.99
N ALA A 336 16.62 -17.88 6.67
CA ALA A 336 16.57 -16.53 6.12
C ALA A 336 15.29 -15.77 6.51
N ALA A 337 14.15 -16.46 6.62
CA ALA A 337 12.91 -15.84 7.10
C ALA A 337 12.98 -15.46 8.58
N LEU A 338 13.65 -16.27 9.43
CA LEU A 338 13.91 -15.94 10.84
C LEU A 338 14.81 -14.69 10.96
N GLU A 339 15.91 -14.66 10.22
CA GLU A 339 16.82 -13.50 10.20
C GLU A 339 16.11 -12.24 9.70
N ALA A 340 15.24 -12.37 8.69
CA ALA A 340 14.42 -11.26 8.20
C ALA A 340 13.46 -10.73 9.27
N LEU A 341 12.84 -11.61 10.05
CA LEU A 341 11.96 -11.21 11.17
C LEU A 341 12.76 -10.45 12.24
N ASP A 342 13.91 -10.94 12.63
CA ASP A 342 14.77 -10.27 13.63
C ASP A 342 15.24 -8.90 13.14
N LYS A 343 15.58 -8.79 11.84
CA LYS A 343 15.92 -7.52 11.21
C LYS A 343 14.75 -6.52 11.26
N VAL A 344 13.54 -6.94 10.91
CA VAL A 344 12.34 -6.08 10.92
C VAL A 344 12.03 -5.62 12.36
N ARG A 345 12.15 -6.49 13.36
CA ARG A 345 12.00 -6.12 14.78
C ARG A 345 13.01 -5.07 15.22
N ALA A 346 14.27 -5.27 14.87
CA ALA A 346 15.33 -4.31 15.20
C ALA A 346 15.07 -2.94 14.53
N GLN A 347 14.65 -2.93 13.27
CA GLN A 347 14.28 -1.71 12.54
C GLN A 347 13.08 -1.02 13.18
N ALA A 348 12.03 -1.77 13.54
CA ALA A 348 10.84 -1.24 14.21
C ALA A 348 11.19 -0.59 15.57
N ARG A 349 12.06 -1.22 16.36
CA ARG A 349 12.52 -0.67 17.65
C ARG A 349 13.31 0.62 17.45
N ALA A 350 14.24 0.64 16.49
CA ALA A 350 15.04 1.83 16.20
C ALA A 350 14.17 3.00 15.69
N GLU A 351 13.20 2.70 14.80
CA GLU A 351 12.25 3.68 14.28
C GLU A 351 11.40 4.29 15.40
N LEU A 352 10.79 3.46 16.27
CA LEU A 352 9.98 3.94 17.38
C LEU A 352 10.79 4.77 18.38
N SER A 353 12.01 4.37 18.71
CA SER A 353 12.89 5.13 19.60
C SER A 353 13.23 6.49 19.01
N ARG A 354 13.55 6.54 17.70
CA ARG A 354 13.83 7.79 17.00
C ARG A 354 12.61 8.68 16.94
N THR A 355 11.44 8.18 16.54
CA THR A 355 10.23 8.98 16.41
C THR A 355 9.77 9.55 17.75
N LEU A 356 9.96 8.83 18.85
CA LEU A 356 9.68 9.35 20.19
C LEU A 356 10.62 10.53 20.55
N SER A 357 11.91 10.37 20.31
CA SER A 357 12.90 11.42 20.55
C SER A 357 12.63 12.67 19.69
N ASP A 358 12.34 12.46 18.39
CA ASP A 358 12.00 13.56 17.47
C ASP A 358 10.74 14.30 17.93
N LEU A 359 9.72 13.56 18.37
CA LEU A 359 8.46 14.14 18.87
C LEU A 359 8.68 14.97 20.13
N GLN A 360 9.46 14.47 21.10
CA GLN A 360 9.79 15.20 22.32
C GLN A 360 10.54 16.50 22.01
N ALA A 361 11.58 16.43 21.16
CA ALA A 361 12.35 17.60 20.76
C ALA A 361 11.50 18.63 19.98
N ALA A 362 10.61 18.17 19.10
CA ALA A 362 9.72 19.05 18.35
C ALA A 362 8.67 19.72 19.26
N ALA A 363 8.12 19.00 20.24
CA ALA A 363 7.17 19.53 21.22
C ALA A 363 7.80 20.64 22.09
N GLU A 364 9.02 20.41 22.59
CA GLU A 364 9.75 21.41 23.37
C GLU A 364 10.09 22.66 22.54
N ARG A 365 10.49 22.47 21.28
CA ARG A 365 10.77 23.58 20.37
C ARG A 365 9.50 24.40 20.12
N LEU A 366 8.40 23.75 19.81
CA LEU A 366 7.11 24.40 19.55
C LEU A 366 6.66 25.23 20.75
N ARG A 367 6.73 24.68 21.96
CA ARG A 367 6.38 25.44 23.17
C ARG A 367 7.19 26.72 23.31
N ARG A 368 8.52 26.65 23.08
CA ARG A 368 9.39 27.84 23.16
C ARG A 368 9.01 28.92 22.15
N TYR A 369 8.63 28.52 20.94
CA TYR A 369 8.19 29.49 19.94
C TYR A 369 6.85 30.11 20.28
N ASP A 370 5.85 29.30 20.65
CA ASP A 370 4.48 29.81 20.89
C ASP A 370 4.35 30.57 22.23
N GLU A 371 4.99 30.12 23.30
CA GLU A 371 4.86 30.73 24.63
C GLU A 371 5.77 31.93 24.83
N SER A 372 6.91 32.00 24.17
CA SER A 372 7.91 33.01 24.46
C SER A 372 8.35 33.82 23.24
N LEU A 373 8.97 33.18 22.25
CA LEU A 373 9.66 33.86 21.15
C LEU A 373 8.71 34.71 20.29
N LEU A 374 7.57 34.15 19.91
CA LEU A 374 6.60 34.84 19.05
C LEU A 374 5.96 36.02 19.77
N VAL A 375 5.66 35.86 21.08
CA VAL A 375 5.06 36.89 21.92
C VAL A 375 6.03 38.07 22.10
N GLU A 376 7.29 37.80 22.45
CA GLU A 376 8.31 38.84 22.63
C GLU A 376 8.71 39.52 21.31
N ALA A 377 8.83 38.76 20.22
CA ALA A 377 9.11 39.35 18.90
C ALA A 377 7.98 40.29 18.43
N LYS A 378 6.74 39.94 18.71
CA LYS A 378 5.58 40.80 18.40
C LYS A 378 5.59 42.08 19.25
N LYS A 379 5.80 41.97 20.57
CA LYS A 379 5.91 43.15 21.48
C LYS A 379 7.05 44.08 21.04
N ALA A 380 8.21 43.51 20.68
CA ALA A 380 9.34 44.29 20.21
C ALA A 380 9.02 45.03 18.91
N ALA A 381 8.42 44.34 17.92
CA ALA A 381 8.03 44.95 16.65
C ALA A 381 6.98 46.07 16.84
N ASP A 382 5.97 45.85 17.68
CA ASP A 382 4.92 46.83 17.97
C ASP A 382 5.53 48.09 18.67
N SER A 383 6.44 47.91 19.61
CA SER A 383 7.15 48.99 20.32
C SER A 383 8.02 49.82 19.38
N VAL A 384 8.77 49.14 18.51
CA VAL A 384 9.63 49.80 17.51
C VAL A 384 8.77 50.54 16.46
N GLU A 385 7.66 49.94 16.03
CA GLU A 385 6.74 50.64 15.12
C GLU A 385 6.13 51.91 15.72
N PHE A 386 5.72 51.84 16.97
CA PHE A 386 5.24 53.03 17.71
C PHE A 386 6.32 54.11 17.80
N ALA A 387 7.54 53.77 18.18
CA ALA A 387 8.65 54.70 18.30
C ALA A 387 9.01 55.34 16.93
N TYR A 388 9.00 54.56 15.85
CA TYR A 388 9.21 55.09 14.51
C TYR A 388 8.12 56.06 14.04
N LYS A 389 6.83 55.74 14.30
CA LYS A 389 5.72 56.63 13.97
C LYS A 389 5.83 58.01 14.69
N ASN A 390 6.40 58.02 15.89
CA ASN A 390 6.62 59.23 16.68
C ASN A 390 7.97 59.90 16.41
N GLY A 391 8.76 59.41 15.46
CA GLY A 391 10.05 59.98 15.06
C GLY A 391 11.19 59.74 16.06
N ALA A 392 11.03 58.85 17.04
CA ALA A 392 12.02 58.59 18.10
C ALA A 392 13.18 57.68 17.63
N ILE A 393 12.97 56.91 16.56
CA ILE A 393 13.97 55.97 15.99
C ILE A 393 14.01 56.02 14.47
N GLY A 394 15.09 55.50 13.90
CA GLY A 394 15.33 55.48 12.46
C GLY A 394 14.59 54.36 11.71
N VAL A 395 14.53 54.48 10.39
CA VAL A 395 13.91 53.46 9.55
C VAL A 395 14.63 52.11 9.63
N MET A 396 15.93 52.10 9.94
CA MET A 396 16.74 50.88 10.03
C MET A 396 16.28 49.98 11.17
N ASP A 397 15.98 50.57 12.33
CA ASP A 397 15.49 49.86 13.52
C ASP A 397 14.11 49.23 13.23
N LEU A 398 13.24 49.96 12.54
CA LEU A 398 11.94 49.45 12.11
C LEU A 398 12.08 48.23 11.15
N LEU A 399 12.99 48.33 10.17
CA LEU A 399 13.23 47.25 9.21
C LEU A 399 13.77 46.01 9.91
N ASP A 400 14.70 46.18 10.84
CA ASP A 400 15.32 45.07 11.58
C ASP A 400 14.32 44.36 12.45
N ALA A 401 13.51 45.11 13.21
CA ALA A 401 12.44 44.54 14.04
C ALA A 401 11.39 43.77 13.21
N ARG A 402 11.00 44.30 12.05
CA ARG A 402 10.06 43.62 11.15
C ARG A 402 10.65 42.35 10.50
N ARG A 403 11.93 42.36 10.11
CA ARG A 403 12.62 41.17 9.61
C ARG A 403 12.69 40.09 10.68
N THR A 404 13.04 40.49 11.92
CA THR A 404 13.09 39.57 13.05
C THR A 404 11.72 38.94 13.33
N LEU A 405 10.65 39.77 13.45
CA LEU A 405 9.31 39.25 13.66
C LEU A 405 8.90 38.26 12.58
N ARG A 406 9.13 38.61 11.32
CA ARG A 406 8.82 37.72 10.19
C ARG A 406 9.57 36.38 10.27
N THR A 407 10.87 36.42 10.57
CA THR A 407 11.69 35.20 10.74
C THR A 407 11.08 34.32 11.84
N ILE A 408 10.78 34.90 13.01
CA ILE A 408 10.18 34.17 14.13
C ILE A 408 8.80 33.60 13.77
N GLN A 409 7.97 34.31 12.99
CA GLN A 409 6.67 33.79 12.50
C GLN A 409 6.84 32.57 11.59
N ILE A 410 7.79 32.62 10.66
CA ILE A 410 8.09 31.48 9.75
C ILE A 410 8.65 30.30 10.53
N ASP A 411 9.52 30.54 11.49
CA ASP A 411 10.13 29.52 12.34
C ASP A 411 9.08 28.86 13.26
N SER A 412 8.15 29.66 13.83
CA SER A 412 7.02 29.14 14.61
C SER A 412 6.11 28.24 13.74
N ALA A 413 5.72 28.70 12.55
CA ALA A 413 4.92 27.89 11.63
C ALA A 413 5.66 26.59 11.21
N THR A 414 6.98 26.68 10.98
CA THR A 414 7.81 25.51 10.67
C THR A 414 7.87 24.54 11.86
N SER A 415 8.02 25.08 13.10
CA SER A 415 8.01 24.24 14.31
C SER A 415 6.68 23.52 14.53
N ARG A 416 5.55 24.14 14.17
CA ARG A 416 4.22 23.48 14.18
C ARG A 416 4.15 22.33 13.18
N ASN A 417 4.68 22.55 11.99
CA ASN A 417 4.75 21.50 10.97
C ASN A 417 5.65 20.33 11.41
N ASP A 418 6.85 20.63 11.95
CA ASP A 418 7.77 19.61 12.45
C ASP A 418 7.15 18.77 13.55
N TYR A 419 6.47 19.43 14.53
CA TYR A 419 5.75 18.74 15.59
C TYR A 419 4.62 17.87 15.03
N SER A 420 3.80 18.39 14.12
CA SER A 420 2.67 17.66 13.54
C SER A 420 3.12 16.43 12.78
N LYS A 421 4.22 16.51 12.03
CA LYS A 421 4.83 15.37 11.32
C LYS A 421 5.43 14.36 12.28
N ALA A 422 6.12 14.81 13.34
CA ALA A 422 6.68 13.93 14.36
C ALA A 422 5.57 13.18 15.12
N LEU A 423 4.46 13.87 15.44
CA LEU A 423 3.27 13.26 16.03
C LEU A 423 2.66 12.22 15.10
N ALA A 424 2.46 12.54 13.83
CA ALA A 424 1.94 11.60 12.85
C ALA A 424 2.85 10.35 12.68
N ALA A 425 4.17 10.53 12.74
CA ALA A 425 5.13 9.42 12.67
C ALA A 425 5.05 8.52 13.92
N TRP A 426 4.92 9.11 15.11
CA TRP A 426 4.74 8.37 16.35
C TRP A 426 3.42 7.60 16.37
N GLU A 427 2.31 8.23 15.99
CA GLU A 427 0.99 7.58 15.88
C GLU A 427 1.01 6.43 14.87
N ALA A 428 1.64 6.63 13.71
CA ALA A 428 1.79 5.58 12.71
C ALA A 428 2.63 4.40 13.22
N GLY A 429 3.70 4.69 13.96
CA GLY A 429 4.58 3.66 14.55
C GLY A 429 3.92 2.85 15.67
N THR A 430 3.08 3.49 16.49
CA THR A 430 2.40 2.87 17.64
C THR A 430 1.00 2.36 17.33
N GLN A 431 0.47 2.61 16.13
CA GLN A 431 -0.92 2.35 15.71
C GLN A 431 -1.97 3.03 16.62
N ARG A 432 -1.57 4.04 17.37
CA ARG A 432 -2.47 4.88 18.15
C ARG A 432 -3.05 5.98 17.24
N PHE A 433 -3.89 5.60 16.34
CA PHE A 433 -4.75 6.56 15.64
C PHE A 433 -5.87 6.93 16.60
N GLY A 434 -6.10 8.26 16.79
CA GLY A 434 -7.02 8.74 17.78
C GLY A 434 -8.32 7.93 17.88
N SER A 435 -8.80 7.73 19.09
CA SER A 435 -9.94 6.91 19.48
C SER A 435 -11.31 7.32 18.89
N GLU A 436 -11.33 8.09 17.81
CA GLU A 436 -12.54 8.58 17.15
C GLU A 436 -12.99 7.73 15.95
N GLU A 437 -12.34 6.59 15.69
CA GLU A 437 -12.69 5.70 14.56
C GLU A 437 -13.01 4.25 15.01
N GLN A 438 -13.91 4.05 15.99
CA GLN A 438 -14.61 2.76 16.17
C GLN A 438 -16.05 2.87 15.72
#